data_7e33d727fc6b6c0f1d8e5f65eb8e15ae
#
_entry.id   7e33d727fc6b6c0f1d8e5f65eb8e15ae
#
_cell.length_a   1.000
_cell.length_b   1.000
_cell.length_c   1.000
_cell.angle_alpha   90.00
_cell.angle_beta   90.00
_cell.angle_gamma   90.00
#
_symmetry.space_group_name_H-M   'P 1'
#
loop_
_entity.id
_entity.type
_entity.pdbx_description
1 polymer ?
#
loop_
_entity_poly.entity_id
_entity_poly.type
_entity_poly.pdbx_seq_one_letter_code
_entity_poly.pdbx_strand_id
1 'polypeptide(L)'
;MHIVFLNPQGNFDPKDSYLTEHPDFGGQLVYVKELAQALATNGHKVDIVTRKIIDSDWPEFSANQDIYPGTEQNLRILRFPCGGNKFLSKEELWPHLSEFADEILRFYGESLPDFFTAHYADGGYTAALLKQRTRTPFSFTGHSLGAQKLDKLIESGGYWRDLDIRFKFSQRIAAERVSIKYADKIFVSTLQERDEQYRHPLYSGASNSDKSIKFSVSPPGVNRKIFNSVANQLDFSIKPKLDLTFGRSRSQAIIVSSRLDQKKNIIGIVKAFLERRPSLDRVQLVLCIRGIEEPRVDIAKLSKDEQFVLNEILDTIGRDLIGNNVHFLNVTSQLELAATFRYFADRGSIFALTSFYEPFGLAPIEAAAAGLAPVVTKNGGPSEIFSDDFESSSSAIILSLIH
;
A
#
# COMPACT_ATOMS: atom_id res chain seq x y z
N MET A 1 4.63 -13.39 23.46
CA MET A 1 3.92 -14.23 22.48
C MET A 1 4.79 -14.44 21.26
N HIS A 2 4.63 -15.57 20.59
CA HIS A 2 5.20 -15.81 19.27
C HIS A 2 4.11 -15.60 18.20
N ILE A 3 4.27 -14.57 17.38
CA ILE A 3 3.30 -14.14 16.37
C ILE A 3 3.90 -14.34 14.98
N VAL A 4 3.14 -14.95 14.08
CA VAL A 4 3.60 -15.24 12.71
C VAL A 4 2.70 -14.55 11.69
N PHE A 5 3.31 -13.71 10.87
CA PHE A 5 2.68 -13.03 9.73
C PHE A 5 2.73 -13.95 8.50
N LEU A 6 1.58 -14.26 7.94
CA LEU A 6 1.45 -15.09 6.75
C LEU A 6 1.22 -14.21 5.53
N ASN A 7 2.22 -14.14 4.67
CA ASN A 7 2.21 -13.27 3.49
C ASN A 7 2.88 -13.96 2.30
N PRO A 8 2.24 -14.97 1.68
CA PRO A 8 2.82 -15.66 0.52
C PRO A 8 2.98 -14.77 -0.71
N GLN A 9 2.13 -13.76 -0.88
CA GLN A 9 2.24 -12.77 -1.95
C GLN A 9 3.29 -11.70 -1.62
N GLY A 10 4.12 -11.36 -2.59
CA GLY A 10 5.24 -10.43 -2.43
C GLY A 10 6.39 -11.07 -1.66
N ASN A 11 7.33 -10.26 -1.19
CA ASN A 11 8.44 -10.71 -0.37
C ASN A 11 9.04 -9.56 0.45
N PHE A 12 9.96 -9.87 1.35
CA PHE A 12 10.62 -8.93 2.24
C PHE A 12 12.11 -9.20 2.23
N ASP A 13 12.91 -8.15 2.30
CA ASP A 13 14.36 -8.21 2.50
C ASP A 13 14.82 -7.04 3.38
N PRO A 14 16.04 -7.10 3.96
CA PRO A 14 16.52 -6.06 4.87
C PRO A 14 16.63 -4.67 4.27
N LYS A 15 16.68 -4.56 2.94
CA LYS A 15 16.84 -3.29 2.21
C LYS A 15 15.52 -2.75 1.64
N ASP A 16 14.43 -3.50 1.76
CA ASP A 16 13.14 -3.17 1.12
C ASP A 16 13.25 -2.98 -0.40
N SER A 17 14.06 -3.84 -1.06
CA SER A 17 14.56 -3.63 -2.43
C SER A 17 13.48 -3.37 -3.47
N TYR A 18 12.29 -3.97 -3.32
CA TYR A 18 11.20 -3.84 -4.30
C TYR A 18 9.93 -3.22 -3.70
N LEU A 19 10.02 -2.77 -2.46
CA LEU A 19 8.85 -2.26 -1.75
C LEU A 19 8.28 -1.03 -2.46
N THR A 20 7.00 -1.10 -2.82
CA THR A 20 6.26 -0.12 -3.62
C THR A 20 6.67 0.03 -5.10
N GLU A 21 7.64 -0.73 -5.59
CA GLU A 21 8.07 -0.69 -7.00
C GLU A 21 7.29 -1.65 -7.89
N HIS A 22 7.12 -2.89 -7.42
CA HIS A 22 6.42 -3.92 -8.19
C HIS A 22 4.94 -4.01 -7.79
N PRO A 23 4.00 -4.35 -8.70
CA PRO A 23 2.57 -4.44 -8.41
C PRO A 23 2.20 -5.37 -7.24
N ASP A 24 3.00 -6.42 -7.01
CA ASP A 24 2.81 -7.36 -5.91
C ASP A 24 3.52 -6.94 -4.60
N PHE A 25 4.26 -5.83 -4.61
CA PHE A 25 5.00 -5.27 -3.48
C PHE A 25 4.42 -3.92 -3.04
N GLY A 26 3.11 -3.86 -2.81
CA GLY A 26 2.38 -2.63 -2.50
C GLY A 26 2.38 -2.23 -1.02
N GLY A 27 1.53 -1.26 -0.69
CA GLY A 27 1.38 -0.72 0.68
C GLY A 27 1.03 -1.76 1.75
N GLN A 28 0.46 -2.90 1.36
CA GLN A 28 0.24 -4.04 2.25
C GLN A 28 1.56 -4.55 2.88
N LEU A 29 2.65 -4.63 2.10
CA LEU A 29 3.94 -5.09 2.64
C LEU A 29 4.53 -4.06 3.61
N VAL A 30 4.36 -2.77 3.33
CA VAL A 30 4.71 -1.70 4.28
C VAL A 30 3.95 -1.90 5.59
N TYR A 31 2.64 -2.12 5.53
CA TYR A 31 1.80 -2.38 6.70
C TYR A 31 2.29 -3.59 7.51
N VAL A 32 2.54 -4.72 6.83
CA VAL A 32 3.03 -5.96 7.47
C VAL A 32 4.38 -5.72 8.15
N LYS A 33 5.33 -5.10 7.46
CA LYS A 33 6.65 -4.77 8.00
C LYS A 33 6.57 -3.88 9.23
N GLU A 34 5.88 -2.75 9.13
CA GLU A 34 5.79 -1.77 10.22
C GLU A 34 5.11 -2.36 11.45
N LEU A 35 4.04 -3.15 11.26
CA LEU A 35 3.35 -3.83 12.36
C LEU A 35 4.24 -4.92 13.00
N ALA A 36 4.94 -5.71 12.19
CA ALA A 36 5.85 -6.74 12.68
C ALA A 36 7.01 -6.14 13.49
N GLN A 37 7.60 -5.05 13.01
CA GLN A 37 8.67 -4.32 13.73
C GLN A 37 8.14 -3.70 15.04
N ALA A 38 6.94 -3.14 15.03
CA ALA A 38 6.33 -2.59 16.25
C ALA A 38 6.08 -3.67 17.30
N LEU A 39 5.55 -4.83 16.90
CA LEU A 39 5.34 -5.97 17.81
C LEU A 39 6.67 -6.53 18.35
N ALA A 40 7.69 -6.64 17.52
CA ALA A 40 9.02 -7.07 17.93
C ALA A 40 9.65 -6.09 18.94
N THR A 41 9.51 -4.79 18.71
CA THR A 41 9.98 -3.74 19.63
C THR A 41 9.24 -3.80 20.98
N ASN A 42 7.98 -4.24 20.98
CA ASN A 42 7.19 -4.47 22.20
C ASN A 42 7.48 -5.82 22.89
N GLY A 43 8.55 -6.52 22.47
CA GLY A 43 9.04 -7.74 23.13
C GLY A 43 8.35 -9.02 22.71
N HIS A 44 7.58 -9.02 21.62
CA HIS A 44 7.03 -10.23 21.02
C HIS A 44 8.05 -10.88 20.08
N LYS A 45 8.10 -12.22 20.05
CA LYS A 45 8.80 -12.95 19.01
C LYS A 45 7.93 -12.92 17.74
N VAL A 46 8.49 -12.46 16.66
CA VAL A 46 7.75 -12.24 15.41
C VAL A 46 8.47 -12.90 14.23
N ASP A 47 7.74 -13.64 13.43
CA ASP A 47 8.21 -14.15 12.15
C ASP A 47 7.32 -13.61 11.01
N ILE A 48 7.95 -13.02 10.00
CA ILE A 48 7.27 -12.76 8.71
C ILE A 48 7.56 -13.95 7.81
N VAL A 49 6.51 -14.70 7.50
CA VAL A 49 6.60 -15.90 6.67
C VAL A 49 6.14 -15.58 5.26
N THR A 50 7.02 -15.79 4.32
CA THR A 50 6.80 -15.51 2.91
C THR A 50 7.38 -16.63 2.04
N ARG A 51 7.31 -16.45 0.74
CA ARG A 51 7.71 -17.42 -0.26
C ARG A 51 9.21 -17.34 -0.55
N LYS A 52 9.87 -18.50 -0.66
CA LYS A 52 11.24 -18.59 -1.15
C LYS A 52 11.27 -18.48 -2.68
N ILE A 53 12.14 -17.63 -3.20
CA ILE A 53 12.34 -17.43 -4.63
C ILE A 53 13.82 -17.62 -4.94
N ILE A 54 14.15 -18.55 -5.84
CA ILE A 54 15.50 -18.80 -6.31
C ILE A 54 15.52 -18.48 -7.80
N ASP A 55 15.55 -17.19 -8.10
CA ASP A 55 15.49 -16.65 -9.44
C ASP A 55 16.56 -15.58 -9.60
N SER A 56 17.26 -15.56 -10.74
CA SER A 56 18.30 -14.57 -11.03
C SER A 56 17.79 -13.14 -11.04
N ASP A 57 16.51 -12.95 -11.35
CA ASP A 57 15.86 -11.64 -11.37
C ASP A 57 15.48 -11.15 -9.96
N TRP A 58 15.50 -12.07 -8.97
CA TRP A 58 15.10 -11.82 -7.58
C TRP A 58 16.09 -12.41 -6.57
N PRO A 59 17.38 -12.10 -6.66
CA PRO A 59 18.43 -12.74 -5.85
C PRO A 59 18.29 -12.51 -4.35
N GLU A 60 17.64 -11.41 -3.92
CA GLU A 60 17.41 -11.05 -2.53
C GLU A 60 16.53 -12.04 -1.78
N PHE A 61 15.70 -12.81 -2.48
CA PHE A 61 14.71 -13.71 -1.87
C PHE A 61 15.12 -15.17 -1.84
N SER A 62 16.38 -15.47 -2.16
CA SER A 62 16.92 -16.84 -2.23
C SER A 62 17.33 -17.43 -0.89
N ALA A 63 17.66 -16.62 0.10
CA ALA A 63 17.99 -17.07 1.45
C ALA A 63 16.74 -17.60 2.19
N ASN A 64 16.92 -18.64 3.04
CA ASN A 64 15.82 -19.17 3.85
C ASN A 64 15.37 -18.18 4.93
N GLN A 65 16.27 -17.33 5.40
CA GLN A 65 16.03 -16.38 6.49
C GLN A 65 16.79 -15.08 6.25
N ASP A 66 16.13 -13.99 6.66
CA ASP A 66 16.73 -12.67 6.81
C ASP A 66 16.25 -11.99 8.10
N ILE A 67 16.89 -10.86 8.44
CA ILE A 67 16.64 -10.10 9.65
C ILE A 67 16.67 -8.61 9.31
N TYR A 68 15.70 -7.85 9.77
CA TYR A 68 15.76 -6.39 9.68
C TYR A 68 16.78 -5.82 10.69
N PRO A 69 17.64 -4.88 10.29
CA PRO A 69 18.57 -4.20 11.20
C PRO A 69 17.84 -3.57 12.39
N GLY A 70 18.35 -3.77 13.59
CA GLY A 70 17.78 -3.24 14.83
C GLY A 70 16.65 -4.06 15.44
N THR A 71 16.29 -5.20 14.84
CA THR A 71 15.23 -6.11 15.35
C THR A 71 15.70 -7.55 15.48
N GLU A 72 17.01 -7.78 15.45
CA GLU A 72 17.68 -9.09 15.32
C GLU A 72 17.24 -10.12 16.36
N GLN A 73 16.86 -9.66 17.55
CA GLN A 73 16.48 -10.54 18.64
C GLN A 73 15.07 -11.09 18.52
N ASN A 74 14.15 -10.32 17.92
CA ASN A 74 12.72 -10.57 18.02
C ASN A 74 12.00 -10.70 16.69
N LEU A 75 12.61 -10.31 15.56
CA LEU A 75 11.96 -10.36 14.25
C LEU A 75 12.82 -11.11 13.23
N ARG A 76 12.21 -12.07 12.55
CA ARG A 76 12.82 -12.80 11.44
C ARG A 76 11.91 -12.76 10.20
N ILE A 77 12.54 -12.76 9.04
CA ILE A 77 11.90 -13.05 7.75
C ILE A 77 12.22 -14.51 7.44
N LEU A 78 11.21 -15.35 7.28
CA LEU A 78 11.36 -16.76 6.95
C LEU A 78 10.76 -17.03 5.58
N ARG A 79 11.49 -17.75 4.73
CA ARG A 79 11.03 -18.06 3.37
C ARG A 79 10.94 -19.57 3.19
N PHE A 80 9.75 -20.01 2.73
CA PHE A 80 9.45 -21.42 2.49
C PHE A 80 9.13 -21.67 1.02
N PRO A 81 9.40 -22.91 0.53
CA PRO A 81 8.98 -23.32 -0.80
C PRO A 81 7.47 -23.15 -1.00
N CYS A 82 7.08 -22.70 -2.20
CA CYS A 82 5.70 -22.58 -2.60
C CYS A 82 5.65 -22.45 -4.14
N GLY A 83 5.36 -23.54 -4.85
CA GLY A 83 5.23 -23.52 -6.30
C GLY A 83 6.56 -23.39 -7.06
N GLY A 84 7.62 -24.01 -6.56
CA GLY A 84 8.94 -24.03 -7.20
C GLY A 84 9.78 -22.79 -6.92
N ASN A 85 10.82 -22.60 -7.74
CA ASN A 85 11.88 -21.64 -7.45
C ASN A 85 11.66 -20.23 -8.06
N LYS A 86 10.89 -20.13 -9.15
CA LYS A 86 10.71 -18.87 -9.86
C LYS A 86 9.69 -17.96 -9.18
N PHE A 87 9.79 -16.67 -9.48
CA PHE A 87 8.74 -15.73 -9.12
C PHE A 87 7.40 -16.19 -9.74
N LEU A 88 6.34 -16.16 -8.95
CA LEU A 88 4.96 -16.39 -9.39
C LEU A 88 4.13 -15.16 -9.08
N SER A 89 3.28 -14.76 -10.00
CA SER A 89 2.26 -13.75 -9.72
C SER A 89 1.26 -14.25 -8.66
N LYS A 90 0.57 -13.35 -8.01
CA LYS A 90 -0.45 -13.72 -7.01
C LYS A 90 -1.56 -14.61 -7.56
N GLU A 91 -1.85 -14.49 -8.85
CA GLU A 91 -2.84 -15.29 -9.55
C GLU A 91 -2.41 -16.75 -9.73
N GLU A 92 -1.11 -17.02 -9.66
CA GLU A 92 -0.51 -18.36 -9.84
C GLU A 92 -0.24 -19.07 -8.50
N LEU A 93 -0.38 -18.41 -7.37
CA LEU A 93 -0.08 -18.99 -6.05
C LEU A 93 -1.11 -20.03 -5.57
N TRP A 94 -2.34 -19.96 -6.03
CA TRP A 94 -3.46 -20.73 -5.49
C TRP A 94 -3.22 -22.24 -5.38
N PRO A 95 -2.66 -22.94 -6.40
CA PRO A 95 -2.42 -24.37 -6.32
C PRO A 95 -1.36 -24.76 -5.29
N HIS A 96 -0.52 -23.82 -4.87
CA HIS A 96 0.68 -24.07 -4.07
C HIS A 96 0.52 -23.70 -2.59
N LEU A 97 -0.60 -23.11 -2.19
CA LEU A 97 -0.81 -22.66 -0.80
C LEU A 97 -0.89 -23.82 0.20
N SER A 98 -1.31 -25.02 -0.23
CA SER A 98 -1.25 -26.22 0.63
C SER A 98 0.19 -26.67 0.90
N GLU A 99 1.04 -26.69 -0.13
CA GLU A 99 2.48 -26.94 -0.01
C GLU A 99 3.12 -25.95 0.96
N PHE A 100 2.79 -24.66 0.79
CA PHE A 100 3.30 -23.61 1.68
C PHE A 100 2.91 -23.82 3.15
N ALA A 101 1.66 -24.22 3.40
CA ALA A 101 1.20 -24.54 4.75
C ALA A 101 1.93 -25.78 5.32
N ASP A 102 2.20 -26.82 4.49
CA ASP A 102 2.94 -28.02 4.90
C ASP A 102 4.39 -27.69 5.29
N GLU A 103 5.06 -26.80 4.53
CA GLU A 103 6.42 -26.37 4.84
C GLU A 103 6.48 -25.54 6.14
N ILE A 104 5.51 -24.69 6.40
CA ILE A 104 5.38 -23.94 7.65
C ILE A 104 5.22 -24.91 8.83
N LEU A 105 4.35 -25.91 8.72
CA LEU A 105 4.14 -26.90 9.77
C LEU A 105 5.40 -27.75 10.02
N ARG A 106 6.10 -28.15 8.97
CA ARG A 106 7.35 -28.90 9.08
C ARG A 106 8.42 -28.08 9.81
N PHE A 107 8.50 -26.79 9.55
CA PHE A 107 9.47 -25.91 10.20
C PHE A 107 9.20 -25.73 11.69
N TYR A 108 7.95 -25.44 12.06
CA TYR A 108 7.63 -25.20 13.47
C TYR A 108 7.50 -26.51 14.29
N GLY A 109 7.15 -27.62 13.66
CA GLY A 109 7.00 -28.92 14.33
C GLY A 109 6.07 -28.82 15.56
N GLU A 110 6.60 -29.18 16.72
CA GLU A 110 5.89 -29.06 18.00
C GLU A 110 5.90 -27.64 18.60
N SER A 111 6.81 -26.77 18.12
CA SER A 111 6.99 -25.42 18.63
C SER A 111 6.11 -24.41 17.85
N LEU A 112 4.81 -24.69 17.78
CA LEU A 112 3.86 -23.83 17.08
C LEU A 112 3.82 -22.41 17.63
N PRO A 113 3.54 -21.39 16.80
CA PRO A 113 3.32 -20.03 17.27
C PRO A 113 2.04 -19.92 18.09
N ASP A 114 1.96 -18.90 18.92
CA ASP A 114 0.75 -18.60 19.71
C ASP A 114 -0.38 -18.06 18.82
N PHE A 115 -0.02 -17.37 17.73
CA PHE A 115 -0.98 -16.68 16.88
C PHE A 115 -0.46 -16.47 15.45
N PHE A 116 -1.35 -16.65 14.47
CA PHE A 116 -1.09 -16.23 13.09
C PHE A 116 -1.81 -14.90 12.78
N THR A 117 -1.17 -14.02 12.03
CA THR A 117 -1.84 -12.89 11.41
C THR A 117 -1.71 -13.02 9.89
N ALA A 118 -2.85 -13.07 9.22
CA ALA A 118 -2.94 -13.41 7.81
C ALA A 118 -3.35 -12.21 6.98
N HIS A 119 -2.61 -11.98 5.91
CA HIS A 119 -2.75 -10.81 5.07
C HIS A 119 -3.09 -11.23 3.64
N TYR A 120 -4.09 -10.58 3.06
CA TYR A 120 -4.67 -10.95 1.76
C TYR A 120 -5.36 -12.34 1.74
N ALA A 121 -6.02 -12.64 0.64
CA ALA A 121 -6.80 -13.87 0.48
C ALA A 121 -5.94 -15.14 0.56
N ASP A 122 -4.74 -15.10 -0.01
CA ASP A 122 -3.76 -16.19 -0.03
C ASP A 122 -3.17 -16.47 1.37
N GLY A 123 -2.78 -15.41 2.11
CA GLY A 123 -2.40 -15.54 3.52
C GLY A 123 -3.54 -16.04 4.39
N GLY A 124 -4.76 -15.52 4.18
CA GLY A 124 -5.96 -15.94 4.90
C GLY A 124 -6.34 -17.40 4.68
N TYR A 125 -6.25 -17.88 3.44
CA TYR A 125 -6.48 -19.28 3.11
C TYR A 125 -5.41 -20.19 3.74
N THR A 126 -4.14 -19.79 3.66
CA THR A 126 -3.04 -20.50 4.33
C THR A 126 -3.28 -20.61 5.84
N ALA A 127 -3.69 -19.51 6.51
CA ALA A 127 -4.00 -19.53 7.93
C ALA A 127 -5.16 -20.45 8.28
N ALA A 128 -6.19 -20.52 7.44
CA ALA A 128 -7.30 -21.45 7.63
C ALA A 128 -6.84 -22.92 7.55
N LEU A 129 -5.96 -23.26 6.60
CA LEU A 129 -5.35 -24.59 6.49
C LEU A 129 -4.51 -24.93 7.74
N LEU A 130 -3.71 -23.99 8.22
CA LEU A 130 -2.91 -24.14 9.44
C LEU A 130 -3.80 -24.33 10.67
N LYS A 131 -4.83 -23.48 10.85
CA LYS A 131 -5.77 -23.59 11.96
C LYS A 131 -6.50 -24.92 11.99
N GLN A 132 -6.90 -25.45 10.84
CA GLN A 132 -7.54 -26.77 10.76
C GLN A 132 -6.65 -27.88 11.32
N ARG A 133 -5.34 -27.78 11.15
CA ARG A 133 -4.35 -28.80 11.54
C ARG A 133 -3.80 -28.61 12.96
N THR A 134 -3.66 -27.35 13.41
CA THR A 134 -2.98 -27.00 14.68
C THR A 134 -3.89 -26.43 15.74
N ARG A 135 -5.07 -25.94 15.35
CA ARG A 135 -6.00 -25.14 16.18
C ARG A 135 -5.42 -23.78 16.62
N THR A 136 -4.23 -23.38 16.17
CA THR A 136 -3.67 -22.06 16.44
C THR A 136 -4.61 -20.98 15.91
N PRO A 137 -4.99 -19.98 16.72
CA PRO A 137 -5.88 -18.91 16.31
C PRO A 137 -5.22 -17.98 15.30
N PHE A 138 -6.05 -17.31 14.47
CA PHE A 138 -5.53 -16.31 13.54
C PHE A 138 -6.44 -15.11 13.34
N SER A 139 -5.83 -13.97 13.00
CA SER A 139 -6.52 -12.82 12.47
C SER A 139 -6.42 -12.75 10.95
N PHE A 140 -7.40 -12.10 10.33
CA PHE A 140 -7.43 -11.84 8.89
C PHE A 140 -7.53 -10.34 8.62
N THR A 141 -6.69 -9.84 7.70
CA THR A 141 -6.73 -8.48 7.16
C THR A 141 -6.78 -8.56 5.65
N GLY A 142 -7.90 -8.15 5.05
CA GLY A 142 -8.12 -8.29 3.61
C GLY A 142 -7.30 -7.34 2.74
N HIS A 143 -6.95 -6.16 3.25
CA HIS A 143 -6.29 -5.02 2.57
C HIS A 143 -7.01 -4.52 1.33
N SER A 144 -7.59 -5.40 0.55
CA SER A 144 -8.43 -5.16 -0.61
C SER A 144 -9.22 -6.43 -0.88
N LEU A 145 -10.51 -6.34 -0.98
CA LEU A 145 -11.38 -7.51 -1.20
C LEU A 145 -11.68 -7.72 -2.69
N GLY A 146 -11.70 -9.00 -3.08
CA GLY A 146 -11.87 -9.42 -4.47
C GLY A 146 -13.24 -9.05 -5.03
N ALA A 147 -14.32 -9.20 -4.24
CA ALA A 147 -15.68 -8.94 -4.69
C ALA A 147 -15.85 -7.47 -5.13
N GLN A 148 -15.47 -6.51 -4.30
CA GLN A 148 -15.56 -5.09 -4.64
C GLN A 148 -14.67 -4.73 -5.84
N LYS A 149 -13.48 -5.34 -5.94
CA LYS A 149 -12.61 -5.12 -7.09
C LYS A 149 -13.22 -5.65 -8.38
N LEU A 150 -13.86 -6.81 -8.32
CA LEU A 150 -14.58 -7.41 -9.46
C LEU A 150 -15.70 -6.49 -9.93
N ASP A 151 -16.55 -6.02 -9.01
CA ASP A 151 -17.67 -5.12 -9.34
C ASP A 151 -17.18 -3.86 -10.07
N LYS A 152 -16.15 -3.20 -9.55
CA LYS A 152 -15.57 -2.00 -10.19
C LYS A 152 -15.03 -2.26 -11.60
N LEU A 153 -14.45 -3.44 -11.84
CA LEU A 153 -13.97 -3.81 -13.17
C LEU A 153 -15.13 -4.11 -14.13
N ILE A 154 -16.22 -4.70 -13.63
CA ILE A 154 -17.44 -4.93 -14.42
C ILE A 154 -18.11 -3.59 -14.75
N GLU A 155 -18.25 -2.68 -13.78
CA GLU A 155 -18.78 -1.32 -13.98
C GLU A 155 -17.97 -0.54 -15.03
N SER A 156 -16.67 -0.79 -15.12
CA SER A 156 -15.78 -0.23 -16.15
C SER A 156 -15.86 -0.95 -17.50
N GLY A 157 -16.83 -1.85 -17.70
CA GLY A 157 -17.06 -2.55 -18.97
C GLY A 157 -16.36 -3.91 -19.11
N GLY A 158 -15.71 -4.40 -18.04
CA GLY A 158 -15.07 -5.72 -18.05
C GLY A 158 -16.09 -6.86 -18.06
N TYR A 159 -15.84 -7.90 -18.86
CA TYR A 159 -16.65 -9.12 -18.82
C TYR A 159 -16.15 -10.06 -17.74
N TRP A 160 -17.02 -10.50 -16.85
CA TRP A 160 -16.63 -11.23 -15.64
C TRP A 160 -15.81 -12.50 -15.88
N ARG A 161 -16.10 -13.26 -16.96
CA ARG A 161 -15.34 -14.48 -17.30
C ARG A 161 -13.89 -14.18 -17.68
N ASP A 162 -13.67 -13.13 -18.46
CA ASP A 162 -12.31 -12.72 -18.86
C ASP A 162 -11.53 -12.20 -17.66
N LEU A 163 -12.22 -11.46 -16.78
CA LEU A 163 -11.66 -10.98 -15.52
C LEU A 163 -11.30 -12.15 -14.59
N ASP A 164 -12.14 -13.19 -14.52
CA ASP A 164 -11.86 -14.37 -13.69
C ASP A 164 -10.71 -15.21 -14.27
N ILE A 165 -10.64 -15.39 -15.58
CA ILE A 165 -9.50 -16.06 -16.24
C ILE A 165 -8.21 -15.33 -15.90
N ARG A 166 -8.19 -14.00 -16.00
CA ARG A 166 -6.99 -13.16 -15.80
C ARG A 166 -6.61 -13.00 -14.34
N PHE A 167 -7.56 -12.74 -13.45
CA PHE A 167 -7.31 -12.32 -12.07
C PHE A 167 -7.72 -13.35 -11.02
N LYS A 168 -8.25 -14.51 -11.43
CA LYS A 168 -8.68 -15.62 -10.57
C LYS A 168 -9.65 -15.18 -9.44
N PHE A 169 -10.61 -14.29 -9.76
CA PHE A 169 -11.54 -13.76 -8.77
C PHE A 169 -12.36 -14.84 -8.07
N SER A 170 -12.78 -15.89 -8.76
CA SER A 170 -13.51 -17.01 -8.15
C SER A 170 -12.70 -17.68 -7.06
N GLN A 171 -11.41 -17.96 -7.29
CA GLN A 171 -10.51 -18.55 -6.31
C GLN A 171 -10.24 -17.59 -5.15
N ARG A 172 -9.97 -16.32 -5.47
CA ARG A 172 -9.73 -15.27 -4.49
C ARG A 172 -10.91 -15.08 -3.55
N ILE A 173 -12.13 -14.91 -4.08
CA ILE A 173 -13.35 -14.72 -3.29
C ILE A 173 -13.66 -15.95 -2.44
N ALA A 174 -13.45 -17.16 -2.98
CA ALA A 174 -13.59 -18.40 -2.20
C ALA A 174 -12.62 -18.44 -1.03
N ALA A 175 -11.35 -18.09 -1.24
CA ALA A 175 -10.34 -17.98 -0.19
C ALA A 175 -10.68 -16.91 0.86
N GLU A 176 -11.15 -15.73 0.44
CA GLU A 176 -11.63 -14.69 1.35
C GLU A 176 -12.82 -15.17 2.19
N ARG A 177 -13.79 -15.87 1.59
CA ARG A 177 -14.91 -16.50 2.34
C ARG A 177 -14.42 -17.47 3.41
N VAL A 178 -13.46 -18.34 3.09
CA VAL A 178 -12.85 -19.25 4.05
C VAL A 178 -12.15 -18.46 5.16
N SER A 179 -11.36 -17.47 4.82
CA SER A 179 -10.65 -16.61 5.77
C SER A 179 -11.62 -15.89 6.71
N ILE A 180 -12.66 -15.26 6.16
CA ILE A 180 -13.72 -14.59 6.93
C ILE A 180 -14.43 -15.55 7.87
N LYS A 181 -14.71 -16.77 7.42
CA LYS A 181 -15.42 -17.78 8.22
C LYS A 181 -14.59 -18.26 9.43
N TYR A 182 -13.32 -18.56 9.19
CA TYR A 182 -12.48 -19.27 10.18
C TYR A 182 -11.55 -18.37 11.01
N ALA A 183 -11.33 -17.11 10.63
CA ALA A 183 -10.57 -16.15 11.44
C ALA A 183 -11.22 -15.94 12.81
N ASP A 184 -10.42 -15.78 13.85
CA ASP A 184 -10.87 -15.44 15.21
C ASP A 184 -11.12 -13.94 15.33
N LYS A 185 -10.33 -13.13 14.61
CA LYS A 185 -10.49 -11.68 14.46
C LYS A 185 -10.31 -11.26 13.03
N ILE A 186 -11.01 -10.21 12.62
CA ILE A 186 -10.86 -9.55 11.32
C ILE A 186 -10.52 -8.10 11.59
N PHE A 187 -9.36 -7.68 11.12
CA PHE A 187 -8.96 -6.28 11.17
C PHE A 187 -9.36 -5.57 9.88
N VAL A 188 -10.01 -4.45 10.02
CA VAL A 188 -10.42 -3.56 8.93
C VAL A 188 -9.91 -2.16 9.19
N SER A 189 -9.61 -1.43 8.13
CA SER A 189 -9.04 -0.09 8.24
C SER A 189 -10.09 0.96 8.57
N THR A 190 -11.34 0.74 8.15
CA THR A 190 -12.43 1.72 8.23
C THR A 190 -13.77 1.06 8.55
N LEU A 191 -14.72 1.84 9.04
CA LEU A 191 -16.10 1.42 9.21
C LEU A 191 -16.74 1.07 7.86
N GLN A 192 -16.44 1.85 6.83
CA GLN A 192 -16.92 1.58 5.47
C GLN A 192 -16.43 0.22 4.96
N GLU A 193 -15.16 -0.14 5.16
CA GLU A 193 -14.64 -1.46 4.80
C GLU A 193 -15.45 -2.56 5.49
N ARG A 194 -15.68 -2.44 6.80
CA ARG A 194 -16.47 -3.40 7.58
C ARG A 194 -17.90 -3.52 7.09
N ASP A 195 -18.56 -2.39 6.89
CA ASP A 195 -20.02 -2.34 6.72
C ASP A 195 -20.46 -2.46 5.27
N GLU A 196 -19.61 -2.14 4.30
CA GLU A 196 -19.90 -2.26 2.87
C GLU A 196 -19.15 -3.43 2.24
N GLN A 197 -17.82 -3.47 2.33
CA GLN A 197 -17.03 -4.45 1.58
C GLN A 197 -17.17 -5.86 2.13
N TYR A 198 -17.07 -6.05 3.45
CA TYR A 198 -17.25 -7.37 4.06
C TYR A 198 -18.73 -7.84 4.12
N ARG A 199 -19.68 -6.94 3.84
CA ARG A 199 -21.09 -7.29 3.67
C ARG A 199 -21.51 -7.54 2.23
N HIS A 200 -20.58 -7.50 1.31
CA HIS A 200 -20.84 -7.78 -0.09
C HIS A 200 -21.58 -9.13 -0.26
N PRO A 201 -22.59 -9.26 -1.17
CA PRO A 201 -23.36 -10.48 -1.35
C PRO A 201 -22.54 -11.74 -1.58
N LEU A 202 -21.40 -11.63 -2.27
CA LEU A 202 -20.48 -12.75 -2.50
C LEU A 202 -19.81 -13.27 -1.21
N TYR A 203 -19.86 -12.55 -0.09
CA TYR A 203 -19.41 -13.01 1.23
C TYR A 203 -20.56 -13.44 2.15
N SER A 204 -21.78 -13.47 1.64
CA SER A 204 -22.96 -13.93 2.41
C SER A 204 -22.73 -15.35 2.95
N GLY A 205 -23.06 -15.55 4.24
CA GLY A 205 -22.87 -16.83 4.95
C GLY A 205 -21.43 -17.14 5.39
N ALA A 206 -20.43 -16.35 5.01
CA ALA A 206 -19.06 -16.48 5.54
C ALA A 206 -18.92 -15.79 6.91
N SER A 207 -19.66 -14.69 7.15
CA SER A 207 -19.72 -14.03 8.44
C SER A 207 -21.02 -14.40 9.16
N ASN A 208 -20.95 -15.01 10.34
CA ASN A 208 -22.12 -15.27 11.19
C ASN A 208 -22.72 -13.95 11.71
N SER A 209 -23.99 -14.01 12.13
CA SER A 209 -24.82 -12.86 12.51
C SER A 209 -24.32 -12.02 13.69
N ASP A 210 -23.43 -12.53 14.52
CA ASP A 210 -22.86 -11.82 15.68
C ASP A 210 -21.53 -11.16 15.34
N LYS A 211 -21.60 -10.11 14.52
CA LYS A 211 -20.47 -9.50 13.83
C LYS A 211 -19.66 -8.54 14.67
N SER A 212 -20.21 -7.99 15.77
CA SER A 212 -19.56 -6.92 16.55
C SER A 212 -18.27 -7.39 17.23
N ILE A 213 -18.21 -8.65 17.65
CA ILE A 213 -17.07 -9.21 18.38
C ILE A 213 -15.91 -9.60 17.44
N LYS A 214 -16.21 -10.01 16.21
CA LYS A 214 -15.22 -10.55 15.27
C LYS A 214 -14.44 -9.47 14.54
N PHE A 215 -15.06 -8.33 14.22
CA PHE A 215 -14.43 -7.22 13.53
C PHE A 215 -13.82 -6.22 14.51
N SER A 216 -12.61 -5.76 14.20
CA SER A 216 -11.96 -4.63 14.86
C SER A 216 -11.58 -3.60 13.82
N VAL A 217 -12.11 -2.38 13.95
CA VAL A 217 -11.66 -1.25 13.13
C VAL A 217 -10.35 -0.77 13.73
N SER A 218 -9.28 -0.91 12.97
CA SER A 218 -7.92 -0.53 13.36
C SER A 218 -7.25 0.16 12.17
N PRO A 219 -7.43 1.48 12.07
CA PRO A 219 -6.80 2.24 11.01
C PRO A 219 -5.28 2.07 11.03
N PRO A 220 -4.63 1.83 9.88
CA PRO A 220 -3.18 1.80 9.79
C PRO A 220 -2.58 3.12 10.27
N GLY A 221 -1.52 3.03 11.06
CA GLY A 221 -0.77 4.19 11.54
C GLY A 221 0.25 4.69 10.52
N VAL A 222 0.98 5.73 10.91
CA VAL A 222 2.14 6.25 10.20
C VAL A 222 3.40 6.07 11.03
N ASN A 223 4.51 5.75 10.39
CA ASN A 223 5.81 5.67 11.07
C ASN A 223 6.30 7.08 11.42
N ARG A 224 6.05 7.51 12.66
CA ARG A 224 6.43 8.85 13.16
C ARG A 224 7.93 9.06 13.30
N LYS A 225 8.76 8.02 13.21
CA LYS A 225 10.21 8.18 13.13
C LYS A 225 10.65 8.68 11.76
N ILE A 226 9.88 8.37 10.72
CA ILE A 226 10.12 8.78 9.33
C ILE A 226 9.30 10.04 9.01
N PHE A 227 7.99 9.96 9.15
CA PHE A 227 7.05 11.03 8.82
C PHE A 227 6.70 11.84 10.06
N ASN A 228 7.29 12.97 10.19
CA ASN A 228 7.05 13.96 11.23
C ASN A 228 7.50 15.34 10.72
N SER A 229 7.13 16.41 11.40
CA SER A 229 7.44 17.79 11.03
C SER A 229 8.84 18.25 11.47
N VAL A 230 9.63 17.39 12.15
CA VAL A 230 10.96 17.77 12.66
C VAL A 230 12.02 17.46 11.61
N ALA A 231 12.78 18.48 11.22
CA ALA A 231 13.89 18.32 10.28
C ALA A 231 14.97 17.37 10.83
N ASN A 232 15.59 16.60 9.94
CA ASN A 232 16.67 15.68 10.24
C ASN A 232 17.87 15.87 9.29
N GLN A 233 18.94 15.08 9.46
CA GLN A 233 20.14 15.22 8.64
C GLN A 233 19.90 15.02 7.14
N LEU A 234 18.95 14.17 6.76
CA LEU A 234 18.62 13.93 5.36
C LEU A 234 18.00 15.17 4.69
N ASP A 235 17.25 15.99 5.44
CA ASP A 235 16.67 17.22 4.93
C ASP A 235 17.77 18.18 4.45
N PHE A 236 18.88 18.24 5.15
CA PHE A 236 20.02 19.09 4.75
C PHE A 236 20.70 18.61 3.46
N SER A 237 20.67 17.31 3.17
CA SER A 237 21.22 16.76 1.93
C SER A 237 20.27 16.92 0.73
N ILE A 238 18.97 16.85 0.94
CA ILE A 238 17.95 16.94 -0.10
C ILE A 238 17.62 18.40 -0.45
N LYS A 239 17.62 19.28 0.54
CA LYS A 239 17.27 20.69 0.37
C LYS A 239 18.03 21.39 -0.76
N PRO A 240 19.37 21.27 -0.91
CA PRO A 240 20.08 21.89 -2.02
C PRO A 240 19.61 21.41 -3.40
N LYS A 241 19.30 20.11 -3.54
CA LYS A 241 18.75 19.53 -4.78
C LYS A 241 17.39 20.16 -5.11
N LEU A 242 16.50 20.26 -4.12
CA LEU A 242 15.19 20.88 -4.29
C LEU A 242 15.28 22.38 -4.55
N ASP A 243 16.22 23.09 -3.89
CA ASP A 243 16.44 24.51 -4.10
C ASP A 243 16.97 24.82 -5.51
N LEU A 244 17.72 23.90 -6.15
CA LEU A 244 18.10 24.03 -7.55
C LEU A 244 16.90 23.96 -8.49
N THR A 245 15.97 23.06 -8.23
CA THR A 245 14.80 22.83 -9.09
C THR A 245 13.72 23.90 -8.88
N PHE A 246 13.43 24.25 -7.61
CA PHE A 246 12.31 25.14 -7.27
C PHE A 246 12.75 26.59 -7.01
N GLY A 247 14.01 26.89 -7.18
CA GLY A 247 14.57 28.20 -6.97
C GLY A 247 14.59 28.63 -5.50
N ARG A 248 15.15 29.80 -5.26
CA ARG A 248 15.18 30.41 -3.93
C ARG A 248 13.86 31.10 -3.56
N SER A 249 12.89 31.13 -4.47
CA SER A 249 11.56 31.64 -4.17
C SER A 249 10.82 30.64 -3.28
N ARG A 250 10.12 31.12 -2.26
CA ARG A 250 9.23 30.29 -1.43
C ARG A 250 7.92 30.00 -2.16
N SER A 251 7.98 29.49 -3.40
CA SER A 251 6.80 29.12 -4.15
C SER A 251 6.07 27.96 -3.46
N GLN A 252 4.78 28.10 -3.31
CA GLN A 252 3.91 27.03 -2.85
C GLN A 252 3.79 25.97 -3.93
N ALA A 253 3.47 24.74 -3.53
CA ALA A 253 3.26 23.65 -4.46
C ALA A 253 2.04 22.79 -4.09
N ILE A 254 1.46 22.20 -5.11
CA ILE A 254 0.54 21.06 -4.97
C ILE A 254 1.39 19.80 -5.16
N ILE A 255 1.52 19.00 -4.12
CA ILE A 255 2.33 17.79 -4.13
C ILE A 255 1.44 16.59 -4.37
N VAL A 256 1.81 15.77 -5.34
CA VAL A 256 1.19 14.48 -5.61
C VAL A 256 2.23 13.40 -5.44
N SER A 257 1.96 12.39 -4.62
CA SER A 257 2.82 11.21 -4.48
C SER A 257 1.97 9.97 -4.59
N SER A 258 2.07 9.27 -5.71
CA SER A 258 1.39 8.00 -5.94
C SER A 258 2.00 7.26 -7.13
N ARG A 259 1.64 5.98 -7.30
CA ARG A 259 1.96 5.23 -8.50
C ARG A 259 1.15 5.76 -9.70
N LEU A 260 1.69 5.55 -10.89
CA LEU A 260 1.00 5.82 -12.16
C LEU A 260 -0.11 4.77 -12.39
N ASP A 261 -1.25 4.97 -11.73
CA ASP A 261 -2.45 4.14 -11.85
C ASP A 261 -3.63 5.07 -12.14
N GLN A 262 -4.45 4.74 -13.14
CA GLN A 262 -5.65 5.51 -13.49
C GLN A 262 -6.56 5.80 -12.30
N LYS A 263 -6.66 4.85 -11.35
CA LYS A 263 -7.46 5.00 -10.13
C LYS A 263 -6.99 6.12 -9.23
N LYS A 264 -5.71 6.51 -9.32
CA LYS A 264 -5.14 7.62 -8.53
C LYS A 264 -5.54 8.99 -9.07
N ASN A 265 -6.12 9.02 -10.27
CA ASN A 265 -6.68 10.23 -10.89
C ASN A 265 -5.70 11.42 -10.91
N ILE A 266 -4.41 11.14 -11.14
CA ILE A 266 -3.38 12.20 -11.27
C ILE A 266 -3.76 13.17 -12.37
N ILE A 267 -4.30 12.65 -13.47
CA ILE A 267 -4.74 13.46 -14.61
C ILE A 267 -5.80 14.47 -14.23
N GLY A 268 -6.70 14.14 -13.31
CA GLY A 268 -7.70 15.08 -12.79
C GLY A 268 -7.05 16.27 -12.06
N ILE A 269 -6.00 16.01 -11.26
CA ILE A 269 -5.24 17.08 -10.60
C ILE A 269 -4.52 17.95 -11.62
N VAL A 270 -3.88 17.33 -12.63
CA VAL A 270 -3.19 18.05 -13.71
C VAL A 270 -4.17 18.96 -14.46
N LYS A 271 -5.32 18.45 -14.88
CA LYS A 271 -6.35 19.24 -15.59
C LYS A 271 -6.83 20.40 -14.74
N ALA A 272 -7.17 20.18 -13.47
CA ALA A 272 -7.61 21.22 -12.55
C ALA A 272 -6.53 22.29 -12.30
N PHE A 273 -5.27 21.89 -12.17
CA PHE A 273 -4.15 22.82 -12.04
C PHE A 273 -4.00 23.70 -13.28
N LEU A 274 -4.02 23.11 -14.47
CA LEU A 274 -3.88 23.84 -15.73
C LEU A 274 -5.03 24.83 -15.97
N GLU A 275 -6.25 24.42 -15.66
CA GLU A 275 -7.44 25.29 -15.76
C GLU A 275 -7.32 26.52 -14.86
N ARG A 276 -6.79 26.34 -13.65
CA ARG A 276 -6.65 27.42 -12.65
C ARG A 276 -5.33 28.16 -12.72
N ARG A 277 -4.39 27.72 -13.53
CA ARG A 277 -3.04 28.29 -13.64
C ARG A 277 -3.00 29.82 -13.80
N PRO A 278 -3.87 30.50 -14.57
CA PRO A 278 -3.84 31.96 -14.69
C PRO A 278 -4.01 32.68 -13.36
N SER A 279 -4.65 32.05 -12.37
CA SER A 279 -4.81 32.57 -11.00
C SER A 279 -3.80 32.01 -9.99
N LEU A 280 -2.87 31.16 -10.43
CA LEU A 280 -1.90 30.43 -9.59
C LEU A 280 -0.44 30.75 -10.01
N ASP A 281 -0.13 32.00 -10.36
CA ASP A 281 1.16 32.40 -10.93
C ASP A 281 2.41 31.95 -10.18
N ARG A 282 2.28 31.69 -8.87
CA ARG A 282 3.40 31.28 -7.99
C ARG A 282 3.27 29.88 -7.44
N VAL A 283 2.27 29.11 -7.88
CA VAL A 283 2.05 27.75 -7.43
C VAL A 283 2.66 26.77 -8.43
N GLN A 284 3.34 25.76 -7.91
CA GLN A 284 3.95 24.69 -8.69
C GLN A 284 3.11 23.42 -8.54
N LEU A 285 3.08 22.55 -9.55
CA LEU A 285 2.60 21.19 -9.43
C LEU A 285 3.81 20.25 -9.39
N VAL A 286 3.91 19.44 -8.35
CA VAL A 286 5.04 18.53 -8.14
C VAL A 286 4.53 17.11 -8.08
N LEU A 287 4.94 16.30 -9.05
CA LEU A 287 4.59 14.90 -9.18
C LEU A 287 5.75 14.04 -8.69
N CYS A 288 5.65 13.53 -7.46
CA CYS A 288 6.62 12.60 -6.88
C CYS A 288 6.30 11.19 -7.38
N ILE A 289 7.01 10.74 -8.41
CA ILE A 289 6.82 9.45 -9.04
C ILE A 289 8.15 8.72 -9.06
N ARG A 290 8.22 7.59 -8.37
CA ARG A 290 9.44 6.79 -8.30
C ARG A 290 9.87 6.34 -9.70
N GLY A 291 11.18 6.45 -9.98
CA GLY A 291 11.77 6.08 -11.25
C GLY A 291 11.61 7.11 -12.37
N ILE A 292 10.93 8.24 -12.11
CA ILE A 292 10.68 9.29 -13.10
C ILE A 292 11.38 10.59 -12.70
N GLU A 293 12.44 10.92 -13.40
CA GLU A 293 13.16 12.21 -13.34
C GLU A 293 13.01 12.96 -14.66
N GLU A 294 13.28 12.27 -15.77
CA GLU A 294 13.08 12.75 -17.14
C GLU A 294 11.90 11.99 -17.77
N PRO A 295 10.65 12.45 -17.59
CA PRO A 295 9.46 11.64 -17.86
C PRO A 295 9.35 11.14 -19.32
N ARG A 296 9.86 11.91 -20.29
CA ARG A 296 9.86 11.52 -21.71
C ARG A 296 10.90 10.44 -22.07
N VAL A 297 11.91 10.28 -21.23
CA VAL A 297 12.95 9.24 -21.38
C VAL A 297 12.59 8.03 -20.52
N ASP A 298 12.23 8.27 -19.28
CA ASP A 298 12.00 7.21 -18.28
C ASP A 298 10.74 6.40 -18.57
N ILE A 299 9.79 6.96 -19.33
CA ILE A 299 8.58 6.25 -19.75
C ILE A 299 8.86 4.89 -20.40
N ALA A 300 9.97 4.74 -21.10
CA ALA A 300 10.35 3.49 -21.75
C ALA A 300 10.63 2.34 -20.75
N LYS A 301 10.89 2.66 -19.49
CA LYS A 301 11.18 1.70 -18.42
C LYS A 301 9.92 1.20 -17.70
N LEU A 302 8.77 1.83 -17.95
CA LEU A 302 7.52 1.57 -17.26
C LEU A 302 6.73 0.42 -17.91
N SER A 303 5.82 -0.17 -17.15
CA SER A 303 4.81 -1.08 -17.67
C SER A 303 3.87 -0.38 -18.66
N LYS A 304 3.19 -1.12 -19.52
CA LYS A 304 2.26 -0.54 -20.51
C LYS A 304 1.14 0.28 -19.88
N ASP A 305 0.64 -0.16 -18.75
CA ASP A 305 -0.45 0.54 -18.02
C ASP A 305 0.07 1.88 -17.44
N GLU A 306 1.27 1.89 -16.89
CA GLU A 306 1.91 3.12 -16.39
C GLU A 306 2.30 4.06 -17.53
N GLN A 307 2.80 3.52 -18.65
CA GLN A 307 3.07 4.32 -19.85
C GLN A 307 1.81 5.02 -20.36
N PHE A 308 0.68 4.34 -20.35
CA PHE A 308 -0.60 4.92 -20.74
C PHE A 308 -0.95 6.13 -19.88
N VAL A 309 -0.86 5.98 -18.55
CA VAL A 309 -1.16 7.08 -17.59
C VAL A 309 -0.18 8.24 -17.77
N LEU A 310 1.12 7.95 -17.88
CA LEU A 310 2.13 9.00 -18.02
C LEU A 310 2.00 9.74 -19.35
N ASN A 311 1.69 9.04 -20.46
CA ASN A 311 1.45 9.68 -21.76
C ASN A 311 0.27 10.67 -21.68
N GLU A 312 -0.86 10.24 -21.09
CA GLU A 312 -2.03 11.14 -20.92
C GLU A 312 -1.66 12.41 -20.12
N ILE A 313 -0.86 12.26 -19.06
CA ILE A 313 -0.35 13.38 -18.28
C ILE A 313 0.53 14.29 -19.14
N LEU A 314 1.51 13.73 -19.85
CA LEU A 314 2.46 14.49 -20.67
C LEU A 314 1.80 15.20 -21.85
N ASP A 315 0.81 14.58 -22.49
CA ASP A 315 0.03 15.18 -23.57
C ASP A 315 -0.82 16.35 -23.06
N THR A 316 -1.38 16.22 -21.86
CA THR A 316 -2.19 17.28 -21.23
C THR A 316 -1.32 18.46 -20.77
N ILE A 317 -0.14 18.23 -20.20
CA ILE A 317 0.76 19.30 -19.72
C ILE A 317 1.38 20.06 -20.90
N GLY A 318 1.70 19.38 -22.00
CA GLY A 318 2.48 19.94 -23.09
C GLY A 318 3.98 20.07 -22.74
N ARG A 319 4.78 20.54 -23.72
CA ARG A 319 6.24 20.61 -23.54
C ARG A 319 6.71 21.78 -22.71
N ASP A 320 6.03 22.92 -22.82
CA ASP A 320 6.51 24.20 -22.30
C ASP A 320 6.35 24.33 -20.77
N LEU A 321 5.50 23.51 -20.16
CA LEU A 321 5.21 23.61 -18.72
C LEU A 321 6.08 22.67 -17.88
N ILE A 322 6.65 21.62 -18.47
CA ILE A 322 7.55 20.71 -17.75
C ILE A 322 8.84 21.46 -17.40
N GLY A 323 9.21 21.43 -16.12
CA GLY A 323 10.35 22.15 -15.58
C GLY A 323 10.10 23.63 -15.26
N ASN A 324 8.97 24.20 -15.71
CA ASN A 324 8.58 25.58 -15.39
C ASN A 324 7.53 25.67 -14.27
N ASN A 325 6.39 25.01 -14.45
CA ASN A 325 5.30 25.00 -13.46
C ASN A 325 4.91 23.59 -13.01
N VAL A 326 5.28 22.56 -13.79
CA VAL A 326 5.05 21.15 -13.46
C VAL A 326 6.39 20.43 -13.40
N HIS A 327 6.66 19.81 -12.28
CA HIS A 327 7.91 19.15 -12.00
C HIS A 327 7.68 17.69 -11.67
N PHE A 328 8.58 16.84 -12.15
CA PHE A 328 8.66 15.43 -11.76
C PHE A 328 9.83 15.26 -10.79
N LEU A 329 9.58 14.55 -9.70
CA LEU A 329 10.61 14.22 -8.71
C LEU A 329 10.67 12.70 -8.58
N ASN A 330 11.86 12.16 -8.84
CA ASN A 330 12.18 10.79 -8.51
C ASN A 330 12.52 10.71 -7.02
N VAL A 331 11.62 10.15 -6.23
CA VAL A 331 11.78 9.92 -4.79
C VAL A 331 11.92 8.43 -4.58
N THR A 332 13.07 7.98 -4.06
CA THR A 332 13.46 6.58 -4.05
C THR A 332 13.24 5.87 -2.71
N SER A 333 13.00 6.61 -1.63
CA SER A 333 12.78 6.06 -0.30
C SER A 333 11.74 6.84 0.51
N GLN A 334 11.18 6.20 1.54
CA GLN A 334 10.26 6.88 2.49
C GLN A 334 10.95 8.04 3.23
N LEU A 335 12.23 7.91 3.56
CA LEU A 335 13.00 8.97 4.21
C LEU A 335 13.14 10.20 3.30
N GLU A 336 13.44 9.97 2.01
CA GLU A 336 13.52 11.02 1.01
C GLU A 336 12.16 11.68 0.77
N LEU A 337 11.09 10.88 0.75
CA LEU A 337 9.72 11.39 0.63
C LEU A 337 9.34 12.28 1.82
N ALA A 338 9.65 11.84 3.04
CA ALA A 338 9.38 12.62 4.25
C ALA A 338 10.14 13.95 4.26
N ALA A 339 11.42 13.95 3.87
CA ALA A 339 12.22 15.17 3.74
C ALA A 339 11.66 16.12 2.65
N THR A 340 11.21 15.56 1.52
CA THR A 340 10.53 16.31 0.46
C THR A 340 9.24 16.93 0.97
N PHE A 341 8.41 16.18 1.70
CA PHE A 341 7.18 16.70 2.28
C PHE A 341 7.45 17.85 3.27
N ARG A 342 8.43 17.74 4.17
CA ARG A 342 8.82 18.82 5.09
C ARG A 342 9.31 20.07 4.33
N TYR A 343 10.12 19.87 3.29
CA TYR A 343 10.60 20.96 2.46
C TYR A 343 9.45 21.81 1.88
N PHE A 344 8.39 21.14 1.40
CA PHE A 344 7.23 21.83 0.85
C PHE A 344 6.25 22.30 1.92
N ALA A 345 6.16 21.63 3.06
CA ALA A 345 5.36 22.07 4.22
C ALA A 345 5.85 23.43 4.74
N ASP A 346 7.19 23.64 4.85
CA ASP A 346 7.81 24.89 5.24
C ASP A 346 7.48 26.06 4.28
N ARG A 347 6.95 25.76 3.09
CA ARG A 347 6.53 26.73 2.07
C ARG A 347 5.02 26.95 2.03
N GLY A 348 4.27 26.33 2.94
CA GLY A 348 2.81 26.40 2.96
C GLY A 348 2.16 25.68 1.78
N SER A 349 2.79 24.63 1.29
CA SER A 349 2.29 23.77 0.21
C SER A 349 1.21 22.80 0.70
N ILE A 350 0.51 22.17 -0.23
CA ILE A 350 -0.53 21.18 0.05
C ILE A 350 -0.16 19.83 -0.59
N PHE A 351 -0.70 18.76 -0.03
CA PHE A 351 -0.68 17.43 -0.62
C PHE A 351 -2.02 17.11 -1.27
N ALA A 352 -2.06 16.54 -2.47
CA ALA A 352 -3.28 16.18 -3.15
C ALA A 352 -3.31 14.69 -3.52
N LEU A 353 -4.40 13.99 -3.13
CA LEU A 353 -4.70 12.62 -3.53
C LEU A 353 -6.19 12.52 -3.85
N THR A 354 -6.53 12.63 -5.14
CA THR A 354 -7.90 12.63 -5.63
C THR A 354 -8.28 11.31 -6.31
N SER A 355 -7.85 10.20 -5.73
CA SER A 355 -8.19 8.85 -6.20
C SER A 355 -9.71 8.71 -6.36
N PHE A 356 -10.18 7.99 -7.38
CA PHE A 356 -11.61 7.70 -7.50
C PHE A 356 -12.14 6.91 -6.29
N TYR A 357 -11.29 6.09 -5.72
CA TYR A 357 -11.50 5.41 -4.45
C TYR A 357 -10.16 5.12 -3.79
N GLU A 358 -10.02 5.48 -2.52
CA GLU A 358 -8.84 5.19 -1.71
C GLU A 358 -9.24 4.31 -0.52
N PRO A 359 -8.83 3.04 -0.49
CA PRO A 359 -9.25 2.12 0.59
C PRO A 359 -8.94 2.64 1.98
N PHE A 360 -7.75 3.19 2.19
CA PHE A 360 -7.35 3.80 3.46
C PHE A 360 -6.71 5.17 3.26
N GLY A 361 -5.56 5.27 2.55
CA GLY A 361 -4.86 6.52 2.29
C GLY A 361 -3.67 6.76 3.21
N LEU A 362 -2.66 5.89 3.18
CA LEU A 362 -1.41 6.11 3.93
C LEU A 362 -0.70 7.39 3.49
N ALA A 363 -0.60 7.65 2.20
CA ALA A 363 0.10 8.83 1.68
C ALA A 363 -0.44 10.18 2.19
N PRO A 364 -1.74 10.43 2.29
CA PRO A 364 -2.27 11.63 2.95
C PRO A 364 -1.89 11.74 4.44
N ILE A 365 -1.85 10.62 5.17
CA ILE A 365 -1.48 10.63 6.60
C ILE A 365 0.02 10.90 6.74
N GLU A 366 0.84 10.30 5.88
CA GLU A 366 2.28 10.55 5.82
C GLU A 366 2.58 12.04 5.51
N ALA A 367 1.86 12.61 4.55
CA ALA A 367 1.96 14.02 4.20
C ALA A 367 1.52 14.93 5.35
N ALA A 368 0.39 14.65 5.99
CA ALA A 368 -0.09 15.39 7.15
C ALA A 368 0.88 15.31 8.34
N ALA A 369 1.44 14.14 8.62
CA ALA A 369 2.44 13.96 9.67
C ALA A 369 3.73 14.75 9.41
N ALA A 370 4.09 14.96 8.14
CA ALA A 370 5.22 15.78 7.73
C ALA A 370 4.90 17.29 7.62
N GLY A 371 3.66 17.71 7.91
CA GLY A 371 3.24 19.12 7.97
C GLY A 371 2.52 19.66 6.74
N LEU A 372 2.23 18.84 5.72
CA LEU A 372 1.43 19.25 4.57
C LEU A 372 -0.07 19.15 4.87
N ALA A 373 -0.85 20.13 4.41
CA ALA A 373 -2.31 20.07 4.46
C ALA A 373 -2.83 19.14 3.33
N PRO A 374 -3.48 18.01 3.61
CA PRO A 374 -3.97 17.11 2.59
C PRO A 374 -5.29 17.56 1.97
N VAL A 375 -5.40 17.41 0.65
CA VAL A 375 -6.63 17.48 -0.13
C VAL A 375 -6.92 16.07 -0.64
N VAL A 376 -8.03 15.48 -0.21
CA VAL A 376 -8.30 14.05 -0.41
C VAL A 376 -9.71 13.81 -0.96
N THR A 377 -9.90 12.65 -1.57
CA THR A 377 -11.24 12.17 -1.98
C THR A 377 -12.08 11.81 -0.75
N LYS A 378 -13.39 12.04 -0.84
CA LYS A 378 -14.33 11.53 0.17
C LYS A 378 -14.67 10.03 0.01
N ASN A 379 -14.21 9.41 -1.06
CA ASN A 379 -14.54 8.02 -1.39
C ASN A 379 -13.51 7.07 -0.78
N GLY A 380 -13.85 6.45 0.33
CA GLY A 380 -13.01 5.49 1.06
C GLY A 380 -12.48 6.03 2.38
N GLY A 381 -11.36 5.49 2.82
CA GLY A 381 -10.75 5.75 4.13
C GLY A 381 -10.45 7.21 4.46
N PRO A 382 -10.00 8.05 3.53
CA PRO A 382 -9.69 9.44 3.86
C PRO A 382 -10.85 10.23 4.47
N SER A 383 -12.10 9.93 4.11
CA SER A 383 -13.28 10.57 4.70
C SER A 383 -13.47 10.24 6.19
N GLU A 384 -13.09 9.04 6.62
CA GLU A 384 -13.15 8.65 8.03
C GLU A 384 -11.95 9.18 8.83
N ILE A 385 -10.78 9.26 8.19
CA ILE A 385 -9.54 9.70 8.85
C ILE A 385 -9.54 11.20 9.11
N PHE A 386 -10.09 11.98 8.17
CA PHE A 386 -10.07 13.45 8.18
C PHE A 386 -11.47 14.04 8.42
N SER A 387 -12.42 13.26 8.99
CA SER A 387 -13.75 13.75 9.32
C SER A 387 -13.70 14.78 10.47
N ASP A 388 -14.65 15.72 10.46
CA ASP A 388 -14.76 16.80 11.46
C ASP A 388 -15.12 16.31 12.88
N ASP A 389 -15.42 15.02 13.06
CA ASP A 389 -15.73 14.42 14.37
C ASP A 389 -14.51 14.27 15.30
N PHE A 390 -13.30 14.51 14.81
CA PHE A 390 -12.12 14.70 15.64
C PHE A 390 -12.04 16.16 16.09
N GLU A 391 -12.26 16.42 17.36
CA GLU A 391 -12.24 17.74 18.05
C GLU A 391 -10.89 18.49 17.96
N SER A 392 -10.16 18.42 16.86
CA SER A 392 -8.97 19.22 16.65
C SER A 392 -8.83 19.57 15.18
N SER A 393 -9.12 20.83 14.83
CA SER A 393 -8.69 21.54 13.61
C SER A 393 -8.26 20.60 12.49
N SER A 394 -9.19 19.99 11.78
CA SER A 394 -8.89 19.18 10.61
C SER A 394 -8.25 20.05 9.54
N SER A 395 -6.94 19.90 9.39
CA SER A 395 -6.15 20.60 8.38
C SER A 395 -6.30 19.95 6.99
N ALA A 396 -7.41 19.25 6.73
CA ALA A 396 -7.63 18.54 5.47
C ALA A 396 -8.87 19.04 4.73
N ILE A 397 -8.79 19.08 3.40
CA ILE A 397 -9.93 19.36 2.52
C ILE A 397 -10.41 18.02 1.93
N ILE A 398 -11.67 17.67 2.18
CA ILE A 398 -12.30 16.47 1.63
C ILE A 398 -13.09 16.84 0.39
N LEU A 399 -12.71 16.30 -0.77
CA LEU A 399 -13.35 16.57 -2.05
C LEU A 399 -14.38 15.49 -2.41
N SER A 400 -15.58 15.92 -2.78
CA SER A 400 -16.53 15.09 -3.51
C SER A 400 -16.19 15.20 -5.01
N LEU A 401 -15.69 14.12 -5.58
CA LEU A 401 -15.59 14.01 -7.03
C LEU A 401 -17.02 13.74 -7.54
N ILE A 402 -17.66 14.77 -8.07
CA ILE A 402 -18.92 14.65 -8.81
C ILE A 402 -18.52 14.12 -10.19
N HIS A 403 -19.10 13.00 -10.58
CA HIS A 403 -18.96 12.43 -11.93
C HIS A 403 -19.83 13.18 -12.93
#